data_acf4bf7766826e3c82bd2c991d1e87ef
#
_entry.id   acf4bf7766826e3c82bd2c991d1e87ef
#
_cell.length_a   1.000
_cell.length_b   1.000
_cell.length_c   1.000
_cell.angle_alpha   90.00
_cell.angle_beta   90.00
_cell.angle_gamma   90.00
#
_symmetry.space_group_name_H-M   'P 1'
#
loop_
_entity.id
_entity.type
_entity.pdbx_description
1 polymer ?
#
loop_
_entity_poly.entity_id
_entity_poly.type
_entity_poly.pdbx_seq_one_letter_code
_entity_poly.pdbx_strand_id
1 'polypeptide(L)'
;MKIHRHPSAQRARYERLESDLKPMRDALVLHWVYSQVNDLSTLRLFMSSHIFAVWDFVSLLKTLQNRMTCMSTPWFPPEDAISARLVNEINLDEETDEVRTGLYMSHFELYMRAMEELGADRSAIETFLTRLRAGELPETAVRSLPVPQGTTDFVQHTLATTQGKTHEVAASF
;
A
#
# COMPACT_ATOMS: atom_id res chain seq x y z
N MET A 1 14.79 -23.74 8.96
CA MET A 1 14.78 -22.75 7.86
C MET A 1 16.24 -22.37 7.57
N LYS A 2 16.81 -22.78 6.41
CA LYS A 2 18.17 -22.41 6.04
C LYS A 2 18.15 -20.99 5.48
N ILE A 3 18.62 -20.03 6.26
CA ILE A 3 18.87 -18.67 5.77
C ILE A 3 19.96 -18.77 4.72
N HIS A 4 19.61 -18.59 3.44
CA HIS A 4 20.60 -18.47 2.37
C HIS A 4 21.46 -17.23 2.66
N ARG A 5 22.72 -17.45 3.01
CA ARG A 5 23.72 -16.38 3.11
C ARG A 5 23.87 -15.77 1.71
N HIS A 6 23.39 -14.55 1.54
CA HIS A 6 23.61 -13.79 0.31
C HIS A 6 25.13 -13.70 0.03
N PRO A 7 25.55 -13.83 -1.24
CA PRO A 7 26.94 -13.61 -1.61
C PRO A 7 27.42 -12.24 -1.12
N SER A 8 28.68 -12.11 -0.75
CA SER A 8 29.27 -10.89 -0.14
C SER A 8 28.97 -9.59 -0.95
N ALA A 9 28.92 -9.68 -2.28
CA ALA A 9 28.60 -8.56 -3.15
C ALA A 9 27.12 -8.09 -3.05
N GLN A 10 26.18 -9.02 -2.83
CA GLN A 10 24.76 -8.65 -2.62
C GLN A 10 24.58 -8.00 -1.25
N ARG A 11 25.28 -8.49 -0.24
CA ARG A 11 25.24 -7.88 1.09
C ARG A 11 25.77 -6.45 1.10
N ALA A 12 26.89 -6.18 0.44
CA ALA A 12 27.45 -4.84 0.33
C ALA A 12 26.50 -3.87 -0.44
N ARG A 13 25.78 -4.38 -1.45
CA ARG A 13 24.75 -3.58 -2.15
C ARG A 13 23.57 -3.25 -1.24
N TYR A 14 23.11 -4.21 -0.45
CA TYR A 14 22.02 -4.01 0.51
C TYR A 14 22.41 -2.99 1.58
N GLU A 15 23.58 -3.15 2.21
CA GLU A 15 24.10 -2.22 3.21
C GLU A 15 24.24 -0.79 2.69
N ARG A 16 24.66 -0.65 1.42
CA ARG A 16 24.71 0.65 0.74
C ARG A 16 23.33 1.24 0.55
N LEU A 17 22.37 0.46 0.04
CA LEU A 17 20.99 0.92 -0.16
C LEU A 17 20.36 1.35 1.17
N GLU A 18 20.52 0.59 2.24
CA GLU A 18 20.06 0.98 3.58
C GLU A 18 20.69 2.30 4.05
N SER A 19 22.00 2.48 3.84
CA SER A 19 22.70 3.71 4.18
C SER A 19 22.19 4.90 3.38
N ASP A 20 21.95 4.73 2.08
CA ASP A 20 21.45 5.78 1.19
C ASP A 20 20.00 6.18 1.53
N LEU A 21 19.17 5.22 1.95
CA LEU A 21 17.76 5.45 2.32
C LEU A 21 17.59 5.98 3.75
N LYS A 22 18.55 5.74 4.64
CA LYS A 22 18.43 6.10 6.07
C LYS A 22 18.04 7.56 6.31
N PRO A 23 18.65 8.57 5.67
CA PRO A 23 18.27 9.97 5.90
C PRO A 23 16.81 10.27 5.53
N MET A 24 16.30 9.65 4.47
CA MET A 24 14.89 9.81 4.04
C MET A 24 13.94 9.12 5.03
N ARG A 25 14.28 7.93 5.50
CA ARG A 25 13.49 7.23 6.53
C ARG A 25 13.45 8.02 7.84
N ASP A 26 14.60 8.54 8.29
CA ASP A 26 14.68 9.37 9.50
C ASP A 26 13.81 10.64 9.35
N ALA A 27 13.83 11.29 8.18
CA ALA A 27 12.98 12.45 7.90
C ALA A 27 11.48 12.11 7.92
N LEU A 28 11.08 10.93 7.42
CA LEU A 28 9.68 10.48 7.46
C LEU A 28 9.25 10.17 8.90
N VAL A 29 10.07 9.45 9.69
CA VAL A 29 9.75 9.11 11.09
C VAL A 29 9.63 10.35 11.96
N LEU A 30 10.44 11.39 11.68
CA LEU A 30 10.40 12.67 12.39
C LEU A 30 9.48 13.71 11.74
N HIS A 31 8.64 13.31 10.78
CA HIS A 31 7.79 14.25 10.07
C HIS A 31 6.82 14.94 11.04
N TRP A 32 6.70 16.26 10.90
CA TRP A 32 5.91 17.12 11.80
C TRP A 32 4.45 16.70 11.94
N VAL A 33 3.87 16.01 10.94
CA VAL A 33 2.47 15.55 10.96
C VAL A 33 2.16 14.71 12.19
N TYR A 34 3.12 13.90 12.66
CA TYR A 34 2.92 13.05 13.84
C TYR A 34 2.72 13.86 15.13
N SER A 35 3.28 15.06 15.20
CA SER A 35 3.04 15.97 16.33
C SER A 35 1.70 16.71 16.24
N GLN A 36 1.05 16.72 15.08
CA GLN A 36 -0.24 17.37 14.88
C GLN A 36 -1.43 16.45 15.17
N VAL A 37 -1.24 15.13 15.09
CA VAL A 37 -2.29 14.14 15.41
C VAL A 37 -2.26 13.87 16.92
N ASN A 38 -2.86 14.79 17.69
CA ASN A 38 -2.80 14.77 19.17
C ASN A 38 -4.18 14.75 19.85
N ASP A 39 -5.28 14.81 19.08
CA ASP A 39 -6.64 14.69 19.54
C ASP A 39 -7.53 13.95 18.52
N LEU A 40 -8.79 13.65 18.90
CA LEU A 40 -9.73 12.96 18.01
C LEU A 40 -10.09 13.76 16.75
N SER A 41 -10.08 15.07 16.81
CA SER A 41 -10.42 15.92 15.67
C SER A 41 -9.34 15.83 14.59
N THR A 42 -8.07 15.98 14.99
CA THR A 42 -6.93 15.88 14.10
C THR A 42 -6.71 14.45 13.61
N LEU A 43 -7.01 13.43 14.43
CA LEU A 43 -6.99 12.03 14.02
C LEU A 43 -8.02 11.74 12.92
N ARG A 44 -9.26 12.21 13.08
CA ARG A 44 -10.31 12.05 12.06
C ARG A 44 -9.92 12.70 10.74
N LEU A 45 -9.37 13.91 10.79
CA LEU A 45 -8.87 14.60 9.60
C LEU A 45 -7.73 13.86 8.92
N PHE A 46 -6.76 13.35 9.70
CA PHE A 46 -5.67 12.54 9.20
C PHE A 46 -6.19 11.28 8.51
N MET A 47 -7.11 10.55 9.15
CA MET A 47 -7.66 9.31 8.62
C MET A 47 -8.38 9.50 7.28
N SER A 48 -9.09 10.62 7.10
CA SER A 48 -9.81 10.92 5.85
C SER A 48 -8.89 11.09 4.63
N SER A 49 -7.62 11.44 4.84
CA SER A 49 -6.60 11.46 3.79
C SER A 49 -5.78 10.17 3.74
N HIS A 50 -5.40 9.62 4.91
CA HIS A 50 -4.53 8.45 5.00
C HIS A 50 -5.17 7.17 4.45
N ILE A 51 -6.50 7.05 4.46
CA ILE A 51 -7.21 5.91 3.86
C ILE A 51 -6.87 5.71 2.38
N PHE A 52 -6.56 6.77 1.65
CA PHE A 52 -6.09 6.68 0.26
C PHE A 52 -4.72 6.02 0.16
N ALA A 53 -3.82 6.24 1.14
CA ALA A 53 -2.54 5.55 1.19
C ALA A 53 -2.71 4.06 1.52
N VAL A 54 -3.68 3.70 2.36
CA VAL A 54 -4.03 2.29 2.64
C VAL A 54 -4.54 1.59 1.38
N TRP A 55 -5.44 2.23 0.61
CA TRP A 55 -5.91 1.72 -0.68
C TRP A 55 -4.78 1.59 -1.70
N ASP A 56 -3.92 2.59 -1.74
CA ASP A 56 -2.81 2.74 -2.67
C ASP A 56 -1.75 1.64 -2.46
N PHE A 57 -1.41 1.35 -1.21
CA PHE A 57 -0.51 0.26 -0.81
C PHE A 57 -0.99 -1.10 -1.36
N VAL A 58 -2.29 -1.41 -1.21
CA VAL A 58 -2.86 -2.65 -1.77
C VAL A 58 -2.78 -2.64 -3.30
N SER A 59 -2.90 -1.50 -3.96
CA SER A 59 -2.75 -1.39 -5.42
C SER A 59 -1.32 -1.70 -5.89
N LEU A 60 -0.29 -1.26 -5.15
CA LEU A 60 1.10 -1.66 -5.38
C LEU A 60 1.28 -3.17 -5.19
N LEU A 61 0.77 -3.70 -4.09
CA LEU A 61 0.84 -5.12 -3.75
C LEU A 61 0.20 -6.00 -4.84
N LYS A 62 -0.99 -5.63 -5.33
CA LYS A 62 -1.67 -6.33 -6.44
C LYS A 62 -0.87 -6.28 -7.74
N THR A 63 -0.19 -5.16 -7.99
CA THR A 63 0.71 -5.05 -9.14
C THR A 63 1.87 -6.02 -9.02
N LEU A 64 2.49 -6.14 -7.83
CA LEU A 64 3.54 -7.12 -7.57
C LEU A 64 3.03 -8.56 -7.68
N GLN A 65 1.85 -8.85 -7.13
CA GLN A 65 1.23 -10.17 -7.23
C GLN A 65 1.01 -10.58 -8.70
N ASN A 66 0.45 -9.69 -9.50
CA ASN A 66 0.22 -9.96 -10.93
C ASN A 66 1.50 -10.22 -11.72
N ARG A 67 2.63 -9.62 -11.32
CA ARG A 67 3.91 -9.73 -12.04
C ARG A 67 4.81 -10.84 -11.53
N MET A 68 4.74 -11.18 -10.25
CA MET A 68 5.66 -12.11 -9.59
C MET A 68 5.04 -13.48 -9.33
N THR A 69 3.71 -13.60 -9.51
CA THR A 69 2.96 -14.85 -9.40
C THR A 69 2.20 -15.12 -10.69
N CYS A 70 1.67 -16.32 -10.87
CA CYS A 70 0.80 -16.62 -12.01
C CYS A 70 -0.67 -16.45 -11.63
N MET A 71 -1.30 -15.38 -12.10
CA MET A 71 -2.73 -15.07 -11.89
C MET A 71 -3.60 -15.48 -13.08
N SER A 72 -3.04 -16.14 -14.09
CA SER A 72 -3.75 -16.52 -15.32
C SER A 72 -3.94 -18.04 -15.45
N THR A 73 -4.85 -18.42 -16.34
CA THR A 73 -5.03 -19.81 -16.79
C THR A 73 -4.67 -19.90 -18.29
N PRO A 74 -3.84 -20.89 -18.72
CA PRO A 74 -3.20 -21.95 -17.92
C PRO A 74 -2.14 -21.45 -16.95
N TRP A 75 -1.96 -22.16 -15.83
CA TRP A 75 -0.98 -21.83 -14.80
C TRP A 75 0.45 -22.17 -15.23
N PHE A 76 1.37 -21.30 -14.86
CA PHE A 76 2.82 -21.51 -14.98
C PHE A 76 3.51 -21.27 -13.64
N PRO A 77 4.58 -22.01 -13.31
CA PRO A 77 5.35 -21.77 -12.09
C PRO A 77 6.02 -20.37 -12.14
N PRO A 78 6.07 -19.64 -11.01
CA PRO A 78 6.77 -18.37 -10.95
C PRO A 78 8.27 -18.54 -11.15
N GLU A 79 8.91 -17.53 -11.78
CA GLU A 79 10.37 -17.56 -12.01
C GLU A 79 11.16 -17.49 -10.69
N ASP A 80 10.70 -16.69 -9.72
CA ASP A 80 11.25 -16.57 -8.37
C ASP A 80 10.23 -17.01 -7.33
N ALA A 81 10.33 -18.24 -6.88
CA ALA A 81 9.42 -18.81 -5.89
C ALA A 81 9.53 -18.16 -4.51
N ILE A 82 10.67 -17.54 -4.16
CA ILE A 82 10.86 -16.88 -2.87
C ILE A 82 10.08 -15.57 -2.87
N SER A 83 10.25 -14.74 -3.88
CA SER A 83 9.52 -13.49 -4.02
C SER A 83 8.02 -13.71 -4.22
N ALA A 84 7.62 -14.71 -5.00
CA ALA A 84 6.22 -15.10 -5.18
C ALA A 84 5.58 -15.53 -3.84
N ARG A 85 6.32 -16.29 -3.02
CA ARG A 85 5.89 -16.69 -1.68
C ARG A 85 5.65 -15.49 -0.78
N LEU A 86 6.64 -14.57 -0.72
CA LEU A 86 6.54 -13.36 0.10
C LEU A 86 5.33 -12.51 -0.29
N VAL A 87 5.15 -12.24 -1.58
CA VAL A 87 4.02 -11.45 -2.08
C VAL A 87 2.68 -12.11 -1.77
N ASN A 88 2.57 -13.45 -1.88
CA ASN A 88 1.34 -14.16 -1.56
C ASN A 88 1.05 -14.15 -0.04
N GLU A 89 2.07 -14.24 0.82
CA GLU A 89 1.89 -14.14 2.28
C GLU A 89 1.38 -12.75 2.67
N ILE A 90 1.97 -11.68 2.13
CA ILE A 90 1.51 -10.32 2.37
C ILE A 90 0.07 -10.14 1.85
N ASN A 91 -0.25 -10.64 0.65
CA ASN A 91 -1.63 -10.56 0.14
C ASN A 91 -2.63 -11.30 1.05
N LEU A 92 -2.24 -12.44 1.62
CA LEU A 92 -3.11 -13.18 2.55
C LEU A 92 -3.46 -12.32 3.77
N ASP A 93 -2.46 -11.68 4.37
CA ASP A 93 -2.64 -10.85 5.55
C ASP A 93 -3.40 -9.55 5.21
N GLU A 94 -3.09 -8.89 4.10
CA GLU A 94 -3.70 -7.61 3.74
C GLU A 94 -5.16 -7.73 3.27
N GLU A 95 -5.53 -8.82 2.58
CA GLU A 95 -6.87 -8.99 2.02
C GLU A 95 -7.81 -9.82 2.90
N THR A 96 -7.27 -10.72 3.71
CA THR A 96 -8.08 -11.72 4.45
C THR A 96 -7.48 -12.06 5.80
N ASP A 97 -7.01 -11.05 6.53
CA ASP A 97 -6.46 -11.25 7.86
C ASP A 97 -7.53 -11.80 8.84
N GLU A 98 -7.13 -12.74 9.69
CA GLU A 98 -7.99 -13.27 10.74
C GLU A 98 -7.99 -12.34 11.96
N VAL A 99 -8.79 -11.29 11.90
CA VAL A 99 -8.88 -10.25 12.96
C VAL A 99 -9.38 -10.80 14.31
N ARG A 100 -10.05 -11.91 14.28
CA ARG A 100 -10.41 -12.78 15.41
C ARG A 100 -10.91 -14.13 14.88
N THR A 101 -10.90 -15.16 15.70
CA THR A 101 -11.26 -16.52 15.29
C THR A 101 -12.53 -16.59 14.44
N GLY A 102 -12.37 -17.00 13.18
CA GLY A 102 -13.45 -17.18 12.20
C GLY A 102 -13.98 -15.88 11.58
N LEU A 103 -13.34 -14.74 11.84
CA LEU A 103 -13.68 -13.46 11.21
C LEU A 103 -12.49 -12.96 10.40
N TYR A 104 -12.66 -12.97 9.07
CA TYR A 104 -11.67 -12.51 8.11
C TYR A 104 -12.06 -11.15 7.53
N MET A 105 -11.06 -10.29 7.32
CA MET A 105 -11.28 -8.93 6.84
C MET A 105 -10.00 -8.37 6.23
N SER A 106 -10.11 -7.53 5.21
CA SER A 106 -8.96 -6.78 4.73
C SER A 106 -8.54 -5.68 5.71
N HIS A 107 -7.26 -5.33 5.72
CA HIS A 107 -6.77 -4.18 6.47
C HIS A 107 -7.46 -2.87 6.04
N PHE A 108 -7.83 -2.76 4.77
CA PHE A 108 -8.64 -1.64 4.29
C PHE A 108 -10.02 -1.59 4.96
N GLU A 109 -10.74 -2.72 5.06
CA GLU A 109 -12.04 -2.78 5.75
C GLU A 109 -11.90 -2.51 7.25
N LEU A 110 -10.83 -3.00 7.89
CA LEU A 110 -10.52 -2.68 9.28
C LEU A 110 -10.33 -1.18 9.49
N TYR A 111 -9.58 -0.54 8.59
CA TYR A 111 -9.38 0.90 8.64
C TYR A 111 -10.69 1.67 8.46
N MET A 112 -11.54 1.26 7.50
CA MET A 112 -12.87 1.85 7.27
C MET A 112 -13.79 1.71 8.50
N ARG A 113 -13.73 0.59 9.22
CA ARG A 113 -14.47 0.41 10.49
C ARG A 113 -13.93 1.32 11.59
N ALA A 114 -12.62 1.40 11.74
CA ALA A 114 -12.02 2.33 12.70
C ALA A 114 -12.41 3.79 12.40
N MET A 115 -12.46 4.19 11.13
CA MET A 115 -12.97 5.51 10.73
C MET A 115 -14.44 5.72 11.16
N GLU A 116 -15.28 4.72 10.96
CA GLU A 116 -16.68 4.76 11.37
C GLU A 116 -16.85 4.91 12.89
N GLU A 117 -16.16 4.07 13.66
CA GLU A 117 -16.18 4.09 15.12
C GLU A 117 -15.70 5.45 15.69
N LEU A 118 -14.70 6.03 15.06
CA LEU A 118 -14.17 7.35 15.44
C LEU A 118 -14.99 8.51 14.89
N GLY A 119 -15.90 8.29 13.94
CA GLY A 119 -16.66 9.34 13.25
C GLY A 119 -15.81 10.18 12.29
N ALA A 120 -14.81 9.58 11.65
CA ALA A 120 -14.04 10.20 10.57
C ALA A 120 -14.83 10.18 9.25
N ASP A 121 -14.64 11.21 8.41
CA ASP A 121 -15.32 11.30 7.12
C ASP A 121 -14.78 10.28 6.11
N ARG A 122 -15.67 9.44 5.61
CA ARG A 122 -15.39 8.39 4.60
C ARG A 122 -15.92 8.72 3.21
N SER A 123 -16.65 9.85 3.08
CA SER A 123 -17.40 10.16 1.85
C SER A 123 -16.53 10.20 0.59
N ALA A 124 -15.31 10.75 0.71
CA ALA A 124 -14.40 10.85 -0.42
C ALA A 124 -13.92 9.48 -0.91
N ILE A 125 -13.47 8.60 -0.01
CA ILE A 125 -12.99 7.27 -0.39
C ILE A 125 -14.14 6.38 -0.88
N GLU A 126 -15.33 6.46 -0.30
CA GLU A 126 -16.51 5.73 -0.76
C GLU A 126 -16.95 6.18 -2.16
N THR A 127 -16.90 7.49 -2.42
CA THR A 127 -17.15 8.05 -3.76
C THR A 127 -16.10 7.56 -4.76
N PHE A 128 -14.82 7.57 -4.38
CA PHE A 128 -13.73 7.06 -5.20
C PHE A 128 -13.96 5.60 -5.61
N LEU A 129 -14.19 4.72 -4.64
CA LEU A 129 -14.44 3.30 -4.91
C LEU A 129 -15.68 3.06 -5.77
N THR A 130 -16.74 3.86 -5.57
CA THR A 130 -17.97 3.79 -6.38
C THR A 130 -17.67 4.12 -7.84
N ARG A 131 -16.88 5.14 -8.11
CA ARG A 131 -16.46 5.52 -9.47
C ARG A 131 -15.59 4.46 -10.11
N LEU A 132 -14.64 3.88 -9.37
CA LEU A 132 -13.82 2.79 -9.88
C LEU A 132 -14.66 1.58 -10.25
N ARG A 133 -15.64 1.21 -9.43
CA ARG A 133 -16.60 0.12 -9.76
C ARG A 133 -17.46 0.42 -10.97
N ALA A 134 -17.72 1.70 -11.25
CA ALA A 134 -18.42 2.14 -12.46
C ALA A 134 -17.50 2.17 -13.71
N GLY A 135 -16.21 1.81 -13.58
CA GLY A 135 -15.24 1.77 -14.67
C GLY A 135 -14.54 3.09 -14.95
N GLU A 136 -14.66 4.09 -14.08
CA GLU A 136 -13.89 5.32 -14.21
C GLU A 136 -12.41 5.06 -13.93
N LEU A 137 -11.51 5.69 -14.69
CA LEU A 137 -10.07 5.57 -14.50
C LEU A 137 -9.67 6.18 -13.14
N PRO A 138 -8.81 5.50 -12.36
CA PRO A 138 -8.43 5.95 -11.02
C PRO A 138 -7.87 7.38 -11.00
N GLU A 139 -7.05 7.74 -11.99
CA GLU A 139 -6.45 9.08 -12.11
C GLU A 139 -7.50 10.18 -12.32
N THR A 140 -8.58 9.87 -13.02
CA THR A 140 -9.71 10.78 -13.24
C THR A 140 -10.57 10.87 -11.99
N ALA A 141 -10.89 9.73 -11.41
CA ALA A 141 -11.73 9.64 -10.22
C ALA A 141 -11.15 10.43 -9.05
N VAL A 142 -9.83 10.29 -8.76
CA VAL A 142 -9.19 10.98 -7.63
C VAL A 142 -9.12 12.50 -7.81
N ARG A 143 -8.91 12.99 -9.04
CA ARG A 143 -8.80 14.44 -9.33
C ARG A 143 -10.04 15.24 -8.99
N SER A 144 -11.19 14.62 -9.06
CA SER A 144 -12.50 15.29 -8.86
C SER A 144 -13.05 15.14 -7.44
N LEU A 145 -12.27 14.54 -6.52
CA LEU A 145 -12.66 14.39 -5.12
C LEU A 145 -12.32 15.64 -4.30
N PRO A 146 -13.11 15.94 -3.28
CA PRO A 146 -12.82 17.02 -2.33
C PRO A 146 -11.76 16.57 -1.30
N VAL A 147 -10.56 16.24 -1.77
CA VAL A 147 -9.42 15.83 -0.94
C VAL A 147 -8.26 16.81 -1.10
N PRO A 148 -7.32 16.89 -0.13
CA PRO A 148 -6.12 17.70 -0.28
C PRO A 148 -5.34 17.34 -1.53
N GLN A 149 -4.74 18.35 -2.19
CA GLN A 149 -3.95 18.15 -3.42
C GLN A 149 -2.84 17.10 -3.21
N GLY A 150 -2.17 17.10 -2.05
CA GLY A 150 -1.15 16.10 -1.71
C GLY A 150 -1.68 14.66 -1.74
N THR A 151 -2.94 14.42 -1.35
CA THR A 151 -3.57 13.08 -1.46
C THR A 151 -3.76 12.70 -2.92
N THR A 152 -4.22 13.62 -3.75
CA THR A 152 -4.37 13.40 -5.19
C THR A 152 -3.03 13.10 -5.85
N ASP A 153 -2.01 13.90 -5.56
CA ASP A 153 -0.66 13.76 -6.13
C ASP A 153 -0.03 12.42 -5.70
N PHE A 154 -0.22 12.01 -4.45
CA PHE A 154 0.28 10.75 -3.92
C PHE A 154 -0.32 9.56 -4.68
N VAL A 155 -1.65 9.48 -4.80
CA VAL A 155 -2.34 8.40 -5.54
C VAL A 155 -1.91 8.37 -7.01
N GLN A 156 -1.82 9.54 -7.66
CA GLN A 156 -1.39 9.61 -9.05
C GLN A 156 0.05 9.15 -9.25
N HIS A 157 0.95 9.49 -8.32
CA HIS A 157 2.34 9.04 -8.35
C HIS A 157 2.43 7.51 -8.25
N THR A 158 1.69 6.90 -7.34
CA THR A 158 1.66 5.44 -7.20
C THR A 158 1.08 4.77 -8.43
N LEU A 159 -0.04 5.26 -8.97
CA LEU A 159 -0.62 4.72 -10.20
C LEU A 159 0.36 4.79 -11.38
N ALA A 160 1.12 5.89 -11.51
CA ALA A 160 2.20 5.98 -12.49
C ALA A 160 3.31 4.95 -12.22
N THR A 161 3.70 4.76 -10.96
CA THR A 161 4.69 3.76 -10.55
C THR A 161 4.25 2.34 -10.89
N THR A 162 2.95 2.00 -10.74
CA THR A 162 2.43 0.68 -11.13
C THR A 162 2.60 0.38 -12.63
N GLN A 163 2.80 1.37 -13.48
CA GLN A 163 3.10 1.19 -14.90
C GLN A 163 4.61 1.00 -15.17
N GLY A 164 5.46 1.29 -14.19
CA GLY A 164 6.92 1.14 -14.26
C GLY A 164 7.39 -0.30 -14.22
N LYS A 165 8.69 -0.50 -14.02
CA LYS A 165 9.29 -1.84 -13.92
C LYS A 165 9.01 -2.48 -12.56
N THR A 166 9.03 -3.82 -12.51
CA THR A 166 8.74 -4.58 -11.27
C THR A 166 9.60 -4.14 -10.08
N HIS A 167 10.90 -3.86 -10.30
CA HIS A 167 11.77 -3.41 -9.20
C HIS A 167 11.47 -1.96 -8.74
N GLU A 168 10.91 -1.11 -9.59
CA GLU A 168 10.45 0.22 -9.23
C GLU A 168 9.20 0.13 -8.34
N VAL A 169 8.26 -0.73 -8.72
CA VAL A 169 7.07 -1.04 -7.90
C VAL A 169 7.48 -1.64 -6.55
N ALA A 170 8.42 -2.59 -6.55
CA ALA A 170 8.91 -3.23 -5.32
C ALA A 170 9.67 -2.26 -4.40
N ALA A 171 10.32 -1.23 -4.96
CA ALA A 171 11.00 -0.19 -4.17
C ALA A 171 10.03 0.86 -3.59
N SER A 172 8.83 0.98 -4.16
CA SER A 172 7.78 1.90 -3.70
C SER A 172 6.82 1.24 -2.72
N PHE A 173 6.78 -0.09 -2.70
CA PHE A 173 6.04 -0.93 -1.75
C PHE A 173 6.77 -1.03 -0.41
#